data_9b9f6f5b6e9b26026347a8391dd8609e
#
_entry.id   9b9f6f5b6e9b26026347a8391dd8609e
#
_cell.length_a   1.000
_cell.length_b   1.000
_cell.length_c   1.000
_cell.angle_alpha   90.00
_cell.angle_beta   90.00
_cell.angle_gamma   90.00
#
_symmetry.space_group_name_H-M   'P 1'
#
loop_
_entity.id
_entity.type
_entity.pdbx_description
1 polymer ?
#
loop_
_entity_poly.entity_id
_entity_poly.type
_entity_poly.pdbx_seq_one_letter_code
_entity_poly.pdbx_strand_id
1 'polypeptide(L)'
;MQQHLLMIEDDTRLATMVGEYLRQSGYGFTHAADAASGLDALQTSPPDLVILDLMLPDMDGLEVCRRIKASNPAIAVLMLTAKGDPMDRIVGLEIGADDYLPKPFEPRELLARIRAVLRRGREAAASNGGAHKTMRFGSLEIDRNARTVIVSSKLCELTSYQFDLLVALAERAGRVLTRDQIMEAVRGRELEAFDRSIDVHMGRIRNAIEVDAKEPKRILTVRGVGYVFAKQQD
;
A
#
# COMPACT_ATOMS: atom_id res chain seq x y z
N MET A 1 -18.64 11.69 0.63
CA MET A 1 -18.13 11.75 2.02
C MET A 1 -16.74 12.34 2.00
N GLN A 2 -16.39 13.16 2.99
CA GLN A 2 -15.05 13.70 3.18
C GLN A 2 -14.13 12.58 3.67
N GLN A 3 -12.96 12.39 3.03
CA GLN A 3 -11.98 11.40 3.47
C GLN A 3 -11.31 11.84 4.76
N HIS A 4 -11.12 10.88 5.68
CA HIS A 4 -10.59 11.11 7.00
C HIS A 4 -9.19 10.51 7.14
N LEU A 5 -8.25 11.30 7.63
CA LEU A 5 -6.85 10.96 7.84
C LEU A 5 -6.54 10.97 9.34
N LEU A 6 -5.87 9.94 9.82
CA LEU A 6 -5.28 9.89 11.16
C LEU A 6 -3.77 10.06 11.04
N MET A 7 -3.19 10.98 11.79
CA MET A 7 -1.73 11.12 11.93
C MET A 7 -1.32 10.69 13.33
N ILE A 8 -0.39 9.74 13.42
CA ILE A 8 0.24 9.28 14.66
C ILE A 8 1.68 9.80 14.65
N GLU A 9 1.96 10.82 15.44
CA GLU A 9 3.20 11.59 15.41
C GLU A 9 3.38 12.33 16.73
N ASP A 10 4.52 12.21 17.38
CA ASP A 10 4.79 12.88 18.68
C ASP A 10 5.18 14.35 18.53
N ASP A 11 5.75 14.75 17.38
CA ASP A 11 5.99 16.17 17.08
C ASP A 11 4.68 16.91 16.81
N THR A 12 4.14 17.54 17.84
CA THR A 12 2.89 18.31 17.78
C THR A 12 2.96 19.52 16.85
N ARG A 13 4.16 20.09 16.62
CA ARG A 13 4.33 21.20 15.68
C ARG A 13 4.20 20.73 14.25
N LEU A 14 4.86 19.62 13.92
CA LEU A 14 4.73 18.97 12.63
C LEU A 14 3.28 18.55 12.38
N ALA A 15 2.65 17.89 13.35
CA ALA A 15 1.27 17.45 13.25
C ALA A 15 0.28 18.62 13.05
N THR A 16 0.49 19.74 13.73
CA THR A 16 -0.34 20.94 13.56
C THR A 16 -0.20 21.51 12.16
N MET A 17 1.03 21.72 11.68
CA MET A 17 1.30 22.24 10.33
C MET A 17 0.72 21.35 9.23
N VAL A 18 0.94 20.04 9.35
CA VAL A 18 0.41 19.05 8.40
C VAL A 18 -1.12 19.04 8.45
N GLY A 19 -1.70 19.05 9.65
CA GLY A 19 -3.14 19.01 9.83
C GLY A 19 -3.85 20.23 9.24
N GLU A 20 -3.30 21.44 9.40
CA GLU A 20 -3.83 22.66 8.78
C GLU A 20 -3.81 22.54 7.25
N TYR A 21 -2.68 22.11 6.69
CA TYR A 21 -2.51 21.96 5.24
C TYR A 21 -3.47 20.91 4.65
N LEU A 22 -3.65 19.77 5.34
CA LEU A 22 -4.55 18.71 4.89
C LEU A 22 -6.03 19.10 5.00
N ARG A 23 -6.43 19.83 6.07
CA ARG A 23 -7.79 20.39 6.19
C ARG A 23 -8.09 21.39 5.10
N GLN A 24 -7.16 22.31 4.79
CA GLN A 24 -7.28 23.25 3.66
C GLN A 24 -7.37 22.51 2.31
N SER A 25 -6.80 21.31 2.22
CA SER A 25 -6.88 20.43 1.04
C SER A 25 -8.16 19.58 0.98
N GLY A 26 -9.09 19.76 1.93
CA GLY A 26 -10.43 19.14 1.93
C GLY A 26 -10.51 17.80 2.67
N TYR A 27 -9.52 17.43 3.49
CA TYR A 27 -9.54 16.21 4.29
C TYR A 27 -10.05 16.44 5.71
N GLY A 28 -10.75 15.45 6.29
CA GLY A 28 -10.87 15.32 7.73
C GLY A 28 -9.53 14.89 8.33
N PHE A 29 -9.16 15.41 9.49
CA PHE A 29 -7.85 15.13 10.08
C PHE A 29 -7.94 14.99 11.60
N THR A 30 -7.43 13.90 12.12
CA THR A 30 -7.23 13.64 13.54
C THR A 30 -5.73 13.41 13.81
N HIS A 31 -5.25 13.87 14.96
CA HIS A 31 -3.90 13.70 15.43
C HIS A 31 -3.89 12.88 16.73
N ALA A 32 -2.97 11.94 16.84
CA ALA A 32 -2.62 11.18 18.03
C ALA A 32 -1.11 11.36 18.28
N ALA A 33 -0.74 11.70 19.51
CA ALA A 33 0.64 12.01 19.86
C ALA A 33 1.48 10.77 20.22
N ASP A 34 0.87 9.60 20.28
CA ASP A 34 1.50 8.34 20.65
C ASP A 34 0.76 7.15 20.00
N ALA A 35 1.38 5.97 20.05
CA ALA A 35 0.83 4.78 19.46
C ALA A 35 -0.47 4.33 20.14
N ALA A 36 -0.55 4.44 21.46
CA ALA A 36 -1.72 4.00 22.23
C ALA A 36 -2.96 4.79 21.83
N SER A 37 -2.89 6.13 21.85
CA SER A 37 -4.00 7.00 21.43
C SER A 37 -4.33 6.82 19.93
N GLY A 38 -3.33 6.56 19.09
CA GLY A 38 -3.52 6.26 17.68
C GLY A 38 -4.31 4.97 17.45
N LEU A 39 -3.94 3.89 18.15
CA LEU A 39 -4.63 2.60 18.05
C LEU A 39 -6.08 2.67 18.60
N ASP A 40 -6.31 3.45 19.66
CA ASP A 40 -7.65 3.68 20.19
C ASP A 40 -8.52 4.49 19.20
N ALA A 41 -7.94 5.50 18.56
CA ALA A 41 -8.63 6.30 17.54
C ALA A 41 -9.09 5.43 16.34
N LEU A 42 -8.29 4.44 15.94
CA LEU A 42 -8.65 3.49 14.89
C LEU A 42 -9.90 2.67 15.19
N GLN A 43 -10.10 2.30 16.46
CA GLN A 43 -11.26 1.53 16.89
C GLN A 43 -12.53 2.39 16.93
N THR A 44 -12.39 3.65 17.33
CA THR A 44 -13.52 4.58 17.48
C THR A 44 -14.01 5.15 16.16
N SER A 45 -13.09 5.50 15.28
CA SER A 45 -13.38 6.13 13.97
C SER A 45 -12.35 5.70 12.94
N PRO A 46 -12.56 4.57 12.24
CA PRO A 46 -11.59 4.07 11.25
C PRO A 46 -11.31 5.13 10.17
N PRO A 47 -10.03 5.53 9.96
CA PRO A 47 -9.66 6.46 8.93
C PRO A 47 -9.55 5.79 7.56
N ASP A 48 -9.56 6.59 6.49
CA ASP A 48 -9.23 6.12 5.14
C ASP A 48 -7.73 5.88 4.97
N LEU A 49 -6.89 6.62 5.72
CA LEU A 49 -5.43 6.48 5.69
C LEU A 49 -4.82 6.92 7.02
N VAL A 50 -3.80 6.18 7.46
CA VAL A 50 -2.94 6.53 8.60
C VAL A 50 -1.61 7.07 8.09
N ILE A 51 -1.22 8.24 8.59
CA ILE A 51 0.14 8.79 8.48
C ILE A 51 0.84 8.42 9.77
N LEU A 52 1.90 7.62 9.71
CA LEU A 52 2.51 6.97 10.87
C LEU A 52 3.98 7.30 10.98
N ASP A 53 4.37 7.95 12.07
CA ASP A 53 5.79 8.06 12.41
C ASP A 53 6.35 6.72 12.91
N LEU A 54 7.58 6.42 12.56
CA LEU A 54 8.29 5.25 13.06
C LEU A 54 8.86 5.47 14.47
N MET A 55 9.20 6.72 14.82
CA MET A 55 9.88 7.08 16.06
C MET A 55 8.89 7.58 17.12
N LEU A 56 7.95 6.74 17.54
CA LEU A 56 6.99 7.09 18.59
C LEU A 56 7.57 6.81 19.99
N PRO A 57 7.13 7.58 21.02
CA PRO A 57 7.72 7.48 22.36
C PRO A 57 7.36 6.21 23.13
N ASP A 58 6.23 5.58 22.82
CA ASP A 58 5.63 4.47 23.57
C ASP A 58 5.70 3.12 22.84
N MET A 59 5.85 3.12 21.52
CA MET A 59 5.91 1.90 20.72
C MET A 59 6.62 2.15 19.38
N ASP A 60 7.37 1.14 18.89
CA ASP A 60 7.93 1.16 17.55
C ASP A 60 6.81 1.27 16.49
N GLY A 61 6.90 2.26 15.59
CA GLY A 61 5.92 2.49 14.54
C GLY A 61 5.77 1.29 13.57
N LEU A 62 6.79 0.46 13.42
CA LEU A 62 6.68 -0.79 12.66
C LEU A 62 5.70 -1.76 13.34
N GLU A 63 5.74 -1.85 14.68
CA GLU A 63 4.79 -2.66 15.44
C GLU A 63 3.37 -2.08 15.36
N VAL A 64 3.22 -0.75 15.41
CA VAL A 64 1.93 -0.08 15.18
C VAL A 64 1.37 -0.44 13.81
N CYS A 65 2.17 -0.34 12.75
CA CYS A 65 1.76 -0.72 11.40
C CYS A 65 1.31 -2.19 11.33
N ARG A 66 2.07 -3.09 11.95
CA ARG A 66 1.72 -4.51 12.00
C ARG A 66 0.36 -4.74 12.64
N ARG A 67 0.06 -4.08 13.76
CA ARG A 67 -1.24 -4.14 14.45
C ARG A 67 -2.38 -3.58 13.60
N ILE A 68 -2.16 -2.44 12.94
CA ILE A 68 -3.14 -1.86 12.00
C ILE A 68 -3.47 -2.86 10.90
N LYS A 69 -2.45 -3.41 10.24
CA LYS A 69 -2.63 -4.33 9.12
C LYS A 69 -3.21 -5.68 9.54
N ALA A 70 -2.93 -6.16 10.74
CA ALA A 70 -3.52 -7.38 11.29
C ALA A 70 -5.01 -7.19 11.62
N SER A 71 -5.41 -6.01 12.13
CA SER A 71 -6.80 -5.73 12.46
C SER A 71 -7.64 -5.34 11.24
N ASN A 72 -7.08 -4.56 10.32
CA ASN A 72 -7.74 -4.13 9.10
C ASN A 72 -6.73 -3.92 7.96
N PRO A 73 -6.50 -4.94 7.12
CA PRO A 73 -5.57 -4.85 5.98
C PRO A 73 -5.94 -3.77 4.95
N ALA A 74 -7.21 -3.33 4.92
CA ALA A 74 -7.70 -2.34 3.97
C ALA A 74 -7.32 -0.89 4.33
N ILE A 75 -7.04 -0.60 5.61
CA ILE A 75 -6.58 0.73 6.02
C ILE A 75 -5.22 1.01 5.38
N ALA A 76 -5.15 2.08 4.62
CA ALA A 76 -3.91 2.51 4.01
C ALA A 76 -2.95 3.11 5.06
N VAL A 77 -1.65 2.77 4.99
CA VAL A 77 -0.62 3.29 5.90
C VAL A 77 0.50 3.93 5.10
N LEU A 78 0.71 5.23 5.32
CA LEU A 78 1.86 5.99 4.83
C LEU A 78 2.83 6.24 5.99
N MET A 79 4.02 5.64 5.92
CA MET A 79 5.03 5.78 6.96
C MET A 79 5.86 7.04 6.78
N LEU A 80 6.13 7.74 7.89
CA LEU A 80 7.14 8.78 7.97
C LEU A 80 8.42 8.18 8.55
N THR A 81 9.56 8.35 7.87
CA THR A 81 10.83 7.75 8.25
C THR A 81 11.92 8.79 8.43
N ALA A 82 12.89 8.56 9.31
CA ALA A 82 14.10 9.37 9.35
C ALA A 82 14.88 9.21 8.04
N LYS A 83 15.51 10.29 7.57
CA LYS A 83 16.34 10.28 6.36
C LYS A 83 17.55 9.38 6.56
N GLY A 84 17.64 8.28 5.82
CA GLY A 84 18.89 7.54 5.67
C GLY A 84 18.92 6.09 6.11
N ASP A 85 17.86 5.50 6.66
CA ASP A 85 17.84 4.07 6.92
C ASP A 85 17.09 3.27 5.83
N PRO A 86 17.82 2.62 4.90
CA PRO A 86 17.21 1.75 3.91
C PRO A 86 16.52 0.53 4.53
N MET A 87 16.92 0.13 5.75
CA MET A 87 16.38 -1.05 6.43
C MET A 87 14.98 -0.78 6.99
N ASP A 88 14.76 0.35 7.66
CA ASP A 88 13.43 0.73 8.16
C ASP A 88 12.41 0.82 7.03
N ARG A 89 12.83 1.31 5.88
CA ARG A 89 12.05 1.39 4.67
C ARG A 89 11.66 0.01 4.12
N ILE A 90 12.62 -0.92 4.05
CA ILE A 90 12.39 -2.29 3.58
C ILE A 90 11.46 -3.01 4.56
N VAL A 91 11.77 -2.93 5.86
CA VAL A 91 10.98 -3.58 6.92
C VAL A 91 9.56 -3.02 6.98
N GLY A 92 9.37 -1.69 6.86
CA GLY A 92 8.05 -1.07 6.85
C GLY A 92 7.17 -1.56 5.69
N LEU A 93 7.75 -1.67 4.50
CA LEU A 93 7.07 -2.23 3.33
C LEU A 93 6.85 -3.74 3.48
N GLU A 94 7.76 -4.46 4.13
CA GLU A 94 7.59 -5.87 4.48
C GLU A 94 6.45 -6.11 5.47
N ILE A 95 6.15 -5.19 6.36
CA ILE A 95 5.04 -5.25 7.30
C ILE A 95 3.71 -4.91 6.63
N GLY A 96 3.73 -4.27 5.46
CA GLY A 96 2.55 -4.00 4.65
C GLY A 96 2.14 -2.54 4.55
N ALA A 97 3.03 -1.60 4.86
CA ALA A 97 2.82 -0.18 4.56
C ALA A 97 2.57 0.02 3.05
N ASP A 98 1.71 0.96 2.72
CA ASP A 98 1.32 1.25 1.33
C ASP A 98 2.26 2.23 0.64
N ASP A 99 2.89 3.11 1.42
CA ASP A 99 3.95 4.02 0.95
C ASP A 99 4.76 4.53 2.16
N TYR A 100 5.86 5.22 1.88
CA TYR A 100 6.70 5.86 2.90
C TYR A 100 7.16 7.23 2.39
N LEU A 101 7.48 8.13 3.34
CA LEU A 101 7.97 9.47 3.09
C LEU A 101 9.10 9.82 4.07
N PRO A 102 10.34 10.06 3.60
CA PRO A 102 11.43 10.43 4.49
C PRO A 102 11.27 11.86 5.03
N LYS A 103 11.55 12.05 6.31
CA LYS A 103 11.69 13.38 6.96
C LYS A 103 13.08 13.95 6.68
N PRO A 104 13.24 15.26 6.39
CA PRO A 104 12.21 16.26 6.23
C PRO A 104 11.53 16.15 4.86
N PHE A 105 10.24 16.46 4.79
CA PHE A 105 9.45 16.42 3.57
C PHE A 105 8.70 17.74 3.33
N GLU A 106 8.34 17.98 2.08
CA GLU A 106 7.47 19.10 1.72
C GLU A 106 5.99 18.69 1.87
N PRO A 107 5.13 19.57 2.42
CA PRO A 107 3.69 19.27 2.57
C PRO A 107 3.00 18.90 1.24
N ARG A 108 3.48 19.43 0.12
CA ARG A 108 2.97 19.09 -1.22
C ARG A 108 3.30 17.65 -1.61
N GLU A 109 4.48 17.15 -1.24
CA GLU A 109 4.87 15.76 -1.48
C GLU A 109 4.00 14.80 -0.66
N LEU A 110 3.83 15.09 0.64
CA LEU A 110 2.93 14.32 1.50
C LEU A 110 1.51 14.24 0.90
N LEU A 111 0.95 15.38 0.47
CA LEU A 111 -0.38 15.42 -0.13
C LEU A 111 -0.46 14.61 -1.44
N ALA A 112 0.57 14.68 -2.29
CA ALA A 112 0.62 13.90 -3.52
C ALA A 112 0.61 12.40 -3.24
N ARG A 113 1.38 11.94 -2.24
CA ARG A 113 1.41 10.53 -1.79
C ARG A 113 0.08 10.08 -1.19
N ILE A 114 -0.52 10.89 -0.30
CA ILE A 114 -1.85 10.63 0.25
C ILE A 114 -2.88 10.45 -0.87
N ARG A 115 -2.91 11.37 -1.85
CA ARG A 115 -3.81 11.28 -3.00
C ARG A 115 -3.58 10.03 -3.83
N ALA A 116 -2.33 9.66 -4.07
CA ALA A 116 -1.98 8.45 -4.82
C ALA A 116 -2.45 7.19 -4.09
N VAL A 117 -2.27 7.12 -2.78
CA VAL A 117 -2.70 5.98 -1.95
C VAL A 117 -4.24 5.90 -1.89
N LEU A 118 -4.93 7.00 -1.61
CA LEU A 118 -6.40 7.04 -1.47
C LEU A 118 -7.15 6.85 -2.80
N ARG A 119 -6.59 7.32 -3.93
CA ARG A 119 -7.18 7.09 -5.26
C ARG A 119 -7.34 5.61 -5.55
N ARG A 120 -6.39 4.78 -5.17
CA ARG A 120 -6.42 3.32 -5.32
C ARG A 120 -7.65 2.71 -4.64
N GLY A 121 -7.97 3.14 -3.42
CA GLY A 121 -9.16 2.71 -2.70
C GLY A 121 -10.48 3.11 -3.38
N ARG A 122 -10.53 4.29 -4.04
CA ARG A 122 -11.74 4.84 -4.67
C ARG A 122 -12.02 4.29 -6.07
N GLU A 123 -11.00 4.10 -6.88
CA GLU A 123 -11.18 3.51 -8.23
C GLU A 123 -11.73 2.08 -8.12
N ALA A 124 -11.42 1.41 -7.01
CA ALA A 124 -12.00 0.12 -6.66
C ALA A 124 -13.49 0.21 -6.30
N ALA A 125 -13.91 1.28 -5.61
CA ALA A 125 -15.30 1.47 -5.20
C ALA A 125 -16.19 2.07 -6.32
N ALA A 126 -15.62 2.85 -7.23
CA ALA A 126 -16.34 3.53 -8.30
C ALA A 126 -16.63 2.64 -9.52
N SER A 127 -16.00 1.49 -9.66
CA SER A 127 -16.25 0.53 -10.77
C SER A 127 -17.54 -0.28 -10.62
N ASN A 128 -18.47 0.14 -9.77
CA ASN A 128 -19.77 -0.51 -9.53
C ASN A 128 -20.78 -0.43 -10.71
N GLY A 129 -20.36 -0.03 -11.89
CA GLY A 129 -21.23 0.18 -13.06
C GLY A 129 -20.91 -0.62 -14.33
N GLY A 130 -20.07 -1.64 -14.28
CA GLY A 130 -19.74 -2.44 -15.48
C GLY A 130 -19.42 -3.89 -15.12
N ALA A 131 -19.79 -4.82 -16.02
CA ALA A 131 -19.71 -6.27 -15.91
C ALA A 131 -18.60 -6.78 -14.98
N HIS A 132 -18.93 -7.72 -14.10
CA HIS A 132 -18.01 -8.44 -13.20
C HIS A 132 -16.72 -8.81 -13.93
N LYS A 133 -15.67 -8.03 -13.69
CA LYS A 133 -14.38 -8.26 -14.36
C LYS A 133 -13.48 -9.08 -13.43
N THR A 134 -13.95 -10.27 -13.10
CA THR A 134 -13.12 -11.27 -12.45
C THR A 134 -12.12 -11.79 -13.48
N MET A 135 -10.83 -11.61 -13.23
CA MET A 135 -9.77 -12.21 -14.04
C MET A 135 -9.47 -13.59 -13.47
N ARG A 136 -9.42 -14.60 -14.37
CA ARG A 136 -9.15 -15.99 -13.99
C ARG A 136 -7.91 -16.51 -14.71
N PHE A 137 -7.02 -17.11 -13.94
CA PHE A 137 -5.78 -17.70 -14.42
C PHE A 137 -5.56 -19.05 -13.69
N GLY A 138 -6.05 -20.14 -14.32
CA GLY A 138 -6.11 -21.45 -13.67
C GLY A 138 -6.89 -21.38 -12.35
N SER A 139 -6.25 -21.74 -11.26
CA SER A 139 -6.85 -21.71 -9.91
C SER A 139 -6.85 -20.32 -9.24
N LEU A 140 -6.25 -19.30 -9.86
CA LEU A 140 -6.22 -17.93 -9.36
C LEU A 140 -7.39 -17.12 -9.91
N GLU A 141 -8.18 -16.53 -9.02
CA GLU A 141 -9.24 -15.59 -9.34
C GLU A 141 -8.97 -14.22 -8.69
N ILE A 142 -9.08 -13.15 -9.47
CA ILE A 142 -8.88 -11.77 -9.03
C ILE A 142 -10.18 -11.01 -9.31
N ASP A 143 -10.91 -10.66 -8.25
CA ASP A 143 -12.08 -9.80 -8.36
C ASP A 143 -11.68 -8.35 -8.09
N ARG A 144 -11.75 -7.52 -9.15
CA ARG A 144 -11.35 -6.11 -9.05
C ARG A 144 -12.33 -5.28 -8.24
N ASN A 145 -13.61 -5.63 -8.28
CA ASN A 145 -14.65 -4.86 -7.60
C ASN A 145 -14.67 -5.16 -6.11
N ALA A 146 -14.60 -6.44 -5.75
CA ALA A 146 -14.51 -6.86 -4.36
C ALA A 146 -13.11 -6.67 -3.76
N ARG A 147 -12.08 -6.38 -4.60
CA ARG A 147 -10.65 -6.35 -4.22
C ARG A 147 -10.21 -7.63 -3.52
N THR A 148 -10.69 -8.76 -4.01
CA THR A 148 -10.36 -10.07 -3.46
C THR A 148 -9.52 -10.89 -4.42
N VAL A 149 -8.66 -11.69 -3.86
CA VAL A 149 -7.83 -12.66 -4.58
C VAL A 149 -8.08 -14.03 -3.98
N ILE A 150 -8.42 -14.99 -4.81
CA ILE A 150 -8.71 -16.37 -4.39
C ILE A 150 -7.79 -17.32 -5.17
N VAL A 151 -7.13 -18.22 -4.46
CA VAL A 151 -6.34 -19.32 -5.05
C VAL A 151 -6.88 -20.64 -4.54
N SER A 152 -7.29 -21.52 -5.46
CA SER A 152 -7.86 -22.84 -5.11
C SER A 152 -8.96 -22.72 -4.04
N SER A 153 -9.89 -21.78 -4.20
CA SER A 153 -11.01 -21.49 -3.28
C SER A 153 -10.60 -20.92 -1.91
N LYS A 154 -9.34 -20.55 -1.72
CA LYS A 154 -8.86 -19.91 -0.49
C LYS A 154 -8.62 -18.42 -0.73
N LEU A 155 -9.20 -17.57 0.12
CA LEU A 155 -8.97 -16.14 0.10
C LEU A 155 -7.51 -15.84 0.47
N CYS A 156 -6.84 -14.99 -0.33
CA CYS A 156 -5.49 -14.53 -0.10
C CYS A 156 -5.52 -13.12 0.49
N GLU A 157 -4.79 -12.92 1.58
CA GLU A 157 -4.66 -11.60 2.20
C GLU A 157 -3.57 -10.80 1.50
N LEU A 158 -3.96 -9.71 0.86
CA LEU A 158 -3.07 -8.73 0.24
C LEU A 158 -3.42 -7.34 0.75
N THR A 159 -2.39 -6.50 0.96
CA THR A 159 -2.64 -5.08 1.20
C THR A 159 -3.18 -4.42 -0.06
N SER A 160 -3.79 -3.24 0.09
CA SER A 160 -4.34 -2.50 -1.06
C SER A 160 -3.29 -2.28 -2.15
N TYR A 161 -2.06 -1.95 -1.77
CA TYR A 161 -0.96 -1.75 -2.72
C TYR A 161 -0.53 -3.05 -3.43
N GLN A 162 -0.42 -4.15 -2.70
CA GLN A 162 -0.09 -5.47 -3.27
C GLN A 162 -1.15 -5.94 -4.25
N PHE A 163 -2.42 -5.71 -3.92
CA PHE A 163 -3.55 -6.00 -4.80
C PHE A 163 -3.43 -5.22 -6.13
N ASP A 164 -3.14 -3.92 -6.07
CA ASP A 164 -3.01 -3.07 -7.26
C ASP A 164 -1.81 -3.48 -8.13
N LEU A 165 -0.69 -3.84 -7.50
CA LEU A 165 0.48 -4.40 -8.21
C LEU A 165 0.12 -5.71 -8.94
N LEU A 166 -0.60 -6.60 -8.27
CA LEU A 166 -1.06 -7.86 -8.86
C LEU A 166 -1.99 -7.60 -10.05
N VAL A 167 -2.96 -6.69 -9.90
CA VAL A 167 -3.88 -6.31 -10.98
C VAL A 167 -3.13 -5.73 -12.17
N ALA A 168 -2.19 -4.81 -11.94
CA ALA A 168 -1.40 -4.18 -13.00
C ALA A 168 -0.59 -5.20 -13.82
N LEU A 169 -0.08 -6.24 -13.16
CA LEU A 169 0.61 -7.35 -13.80
C LEU A 169 -0.37 -8.28 -14.55
N ALA A 170 -1.47 -8.66 -13.92
CA ALA A 170 -2.47 -9.58 -14.47
C ALA A 170 -3.18 -9.02 -15.72
N GLU A 171 -3.47 -7.71 -15.75
CA GLU A 171 -4.01 -7.02 -16.94
C GLU A 171 -3.09 -7.09 -18.15
N ARG A 172 -1.78 -7.23 -17.89
CA ARG A 172 -0.75 -7.30 -18.92
C ARG A 172 -0.08 -8.68 -18.98
N ALA A 173 -0.85 -9.72 -18.61
CA ALA A 173 -0.36 -11.09 -18.59
C ALA A 173 0.38 -11.47 -19.89
N GLY A 174 1.53 -12.12 -19.74
CA GLY A 174 2.41 -12.52 -20.85
C GLY A 174 3.32 -11.41 -21.37
N ARG A 175 3.24 -10.19 -20.83
CA ARG A 175 4.16 -9.09 -21.16
C ARG A 175 5.15 -8.87 -20.03
N VAL A 176 6.42 -8.72 -20.37
CA VAL A 176 7.43 -8.29 -19.42
C VAL A 176 7.23 -6.80 -19.14
N LEU A 177 7.10 -6.44 -17.86
CA LEU A 177 7.01 -5.07 -17.40
C LEU A 177 8.27 -4.72 -16.63
N THR A 178 8.86 -3.56 -16.91
CA THR A 178 9.95 -3.03 -16.10
C THR A 178 9.40 -2.61 -14.72
N ARG A 179 10.29 -2.46 -13.74
CA ARG A 179 9.92 -1.96 -12.41
C ARG A 179 9.24 -0.60 -12.50
N ASP A 180 9.79 0.29 -13.32
CA ASP A 180 9.23 1.63 -13.54
C ASP A 180 7.83 1.56 -14.17
N GLN A 181 7.62 0.71 -15.17
CA GLN A 181 6.30 0.50 -15.78
C GLN A 181 5.26 -0.04 -14.81
N ILE A 182 5.66 -0.94 -13.91
CA ILE A 182 4.77 -1.46 -12.88
C ILE A 182 4.45 -0.35 -11.87
N MET A 183 5.45 0.41 -11.46
CA MET A 183 5.28 1.55 -10.55
C MET A 183 4.38 2.63 -11.16
N GLU A 184 4.62 3.01 -12.43
CA GLU A 184 3.80 3.98 -13.15
C GLU A 184 2.34 3.51 -13.26
N ALA A 185 2.12 2.23 -13.54
CA ALA A 185 0.77 1.66 -13.64
C ALA A 185 -0.01 1.74 -12.33
N VAL A 186 0.67 1.69 -11.18
CA VAL A 186 0.03 1.70 -9.86
C VAL A 186 0.02 3.09 -9.23
N ARG A 187 1.06 3.90 -9.41
CA ARG A 187 1.22 5.21 -8.72
C ARG A 187 0.77 6.43 -9.53
N GLY A 188 0.62 6.31 -10.87
CA GLY A 188 0.44 7.50 -11.72
C GLY A 188 1.76 8.28 -11.89
N ARG A 189 1.73 9.33 -12.72
CA ARG A 189 2.88 9.93 -13.42
C ARG A 189 3.97 10.64 -12.61
N GLU A 190 3.98 10.66 -11.30
CA GLU A 190 5.03 11.40 -10.57
C GLU A 190 5.53 10.62 -9.36
N LEU A 191 6.72 10.01 -9.46
CA LEU A 191 7.67 9.88 -8.33
C LEU A 191 9.00 9.27 -8.77
N GLU A 192 10.07 9.82 -8.21
CA GLU A 192 11.48 9.65 -8.55
C GLU A 192 11.99 8.19 -8.61
N ALA A 193 12.95 7.98 -9.50
CA ALA A 193 13.76 6.80 -9.64
C ALA A 193 14.43 6.40 -8.31
N PHE A 194 14.41 5.12 -7.98
CA PHE A 194 15.07 4.35 -6.91
C PHE A 194 14.15 3.70 -5.87
N ASP A 195 12.99 3.22 -6.25
CA ASP A 195 12.19 2.45 -5.30
C ASP A 195 12.36 0.95 -5.52
N ARG A 196 13.29 0.33 -4.79
CA ARG A 196 13.44 -1.14 -4.72
C ARG A 196 12.30 -1.82 -3.95
N SER A 197 11.33 -1.06 -3.46
CA SER A 197 10.19 -1.57 -2.71
C SER A 197 9.35 -2.58 -3.51
N ILE A 198 9.33 -2.46 -4.83
CA ILE A 198 8.57 -3.36 -5.69
C ILE A 198 9.01 -4.82 -5.54
N ASP A 199 10.31 -5.08 -5.35
CA ASP A 199 10.84 -6.44 -5.22
C ASP A 199 10.35 -7.09 -3.92
N VAL A 200 10.22 -6.32 -2.85
CA VAL A 200 9.67 -6.75 -1.56
C VAL A 200 8.18 -7.10 -1.72
N HIS A 201 7.42 -6.21 -2.35
CA HIS A 201 6.00 -6.47 -2.60
C HIS A 201 5.79 -7.68 -3.52
N MET A 202 6.64 -7.87 -4.55
CA MET A 202 6.57 -9.07 -5.39
C MET A 202 6.81 -10.35 -4.60
N GLY A 203 7.76 -10.33 -3.65
CA GLY A 203 7.99 -11.44 -2.72
C GLY A 203 6.75 -11.77 -1.90
N ARG A 204 6.08 -10.74 -1.35
CA ARG A 204 4.86 -10.92 -0.56
C ARG A 204 3.66 -11.41 -1.38
N ILE A 205 3.46 -10.85 -2.57
CA ILE A 205 2.41 -11.30 -3.47
C ILE A 205 2.64 -12.77 -3.81
N ARG A 206 3.88 -13.19 -4.10
CA ARG A 206 4.22 -14.59 -4.35
C ARG A 206 3.89 -15.48 -3.15
N ASN A 207 4.26 -15.08 -1.95
CA ASN A 207 3.92 -15.82 -0.73
C ASN A 207 2.40 -16.04 -0.57
N ALA A 208 1.59 -15.11 -1.05
CA ALA A 208 0.13 -15.21 -0.94
C ALA A 208 -0.51 -16.04 -2.07
N ILE A 209 0.03 -16.00 -3.30
CA ILE A 209 -0.64 -16.57 -4.46
C ILE A 209 0.07 -17.79 -5.09
N GLU A 210 1.36 -18.02 -4.82
CA GLU A 210 2.10 -19.17 -5.34
C GLU A 210 1.98 -20.37 -4.41
N VAL A 211 2.16 -21.56 -4.96
CA VAL A 211 2.30 -22.79 -4.15
C VAL A 211 3.65 -22.79 -3.45
N ASP A 212 4.70 -22.41 -4.18
CA ASP A 212 6.05 -22.16 -3.66
C ASP A 212 6.57 -20.82 -4.17
N ALA A 213 6.74 -19.87 -3.24
CA ALA A 213 7.23 -18.53 -3.59
C ALA A 213 8.69 -18.52 -4.08
N LYS A 214 9.48 -19.58 -3.78
CA LYS A 214 10.87 -19.71 -4.25
C LYS A 214 10.92 -20.23 -5.69
N GLU A 215 9.90 -21.00 -6.11
CA GLU A 215 9.73 -21.50 -7.47
C GLU A 215 8.43 -20.96 -8.09
N PRO A 216 8.32 -19.63 -8.28
CA PRO A 216 7.10 -19.00 -8.72
C PRO A 216 6.73 -19.40 -10.14
N LYS A 217 5.44 -19.69 -10.37
CA LYS A 217 4.88 -20.02 -11.70
C LYS A 217 3.99 -18.91 -12.25
N ARG A 218 3.44 -18.05 -11.38
CA ARG A 218 2.52 -16.97 -11.76
C ARG A 218 3.25 -15.65 -12.01
N ILE A 219 4.11 -15.23 -11.09
CA ILE A 219 4.90 -14.00 -11.24
C ILE A 219 6.37 -14.38 -11.42
N LEU A 220 6.86 -14.29 -12.64
CA LEU A 220 8.24 -14.66 -12.99
C LEU A 220 9.13 -13.42 -12.98
N THR A 221 10.38 -13.58 -12.50
CA THR A 221 11.39 -12.52 -12.56
C THR A 221 12.17 -12.61 -13.89
N VAL A 222 12.20 -11.52 -14.63
CA VAL A 222 13.09 -11.36 -15.78
C VAL A 222 14.30 -10.57 -15.31
N ARG A 223 15.43 -11.27 -15.10
CA ARG A 223 16.65 -10.69 -14.52
C ARG A 223 17.11 -9.47 -15.32
N GLY A 224 17.44 -8.39 -14.60
CA GLY A 224 17.89 -7.12 -15.20
C GLY A 224 16.78 -6.28 -15.83
N VAL A 225 15.54 -6.78 -15.97
CA VAL A 225 14.41 -6.09 -16.61
C VAL A 225 13.28 -5.80 -15.64
N GLY A 226 12.63 -6.84 -15.10
CA GLY A 226 11.45 -6.66 -14.26
C GLY A 226 10.69 -7.96 -14.03
N TYR A 227 9.38 -7.93 -14.23
CA TYR A 227 8.50 -9.05 -13.95
C TYR A 227 7.53 -9.34 -15.10
N VAL A 228 7.08 -10.59 -15.18
CA VAL A 228 6.01 -11.00 -16.07
C VAL A 228 5.02 -11.88 -15.32
N PHE A 229 3.74 -11.61 -15.52
CA PHE A 229 2.66 -12.47 -15.05
C PHE A 229 2.37 -13.53 -16.13
N ALA A 230 2.48 -14.80 -15.78
CA ALA A 230 2.30 -15.89 -16.73
C ALA A 230 0.84 -16.01 -17.19
N LYS A 231 0.60 -16.22 -18.49
CA LYS A 231 -0.75 -16.44 -19.03
C LYS A 231 -1.28 -17.82 -18.69
N GLN A 232 -0.42 -18.84 -18.76
CA GLN A 232 -0.73 -20.21 -18.37
C GLN A 232 -0.03 -20.48 -17.05
N GLN A 233 -0.75 -20.97 -16.05
CA GLN A 233 -0.30 -21.07 -14.66
C GLN A 233 -0.46 -22.47 -14.06
N ASP A 234 -1.05 -23.40 -14.80
CA ASP A 234 -1.26 -24.80 -14.42
C ASP A 234 -0.57 -25.73 -15.41
#